data_39621a3cc71839d2a4c06071c65c823a
#
_entry.id   39621a3cc71839d2a4c06071c65c823a
#
_cell.length_a   1.000
_cell.length_b   1.000
_cell.length_c   1.000
_cell.angle_alpha   90.00
_cell.angle_beta   90.00
_cell.angle_gamma   90.00
#
_symmetry.space_group_name_H-M   'P 1'
#
loop_
_entity.id
_entity.type
_entity.pdbx_description
1 polymer ?
#
loop_
_entity_poly.entity_id
_entity_poly.type
_entity_poly.pdbx_seq_one_letter_code
_entity_poly.pdbx_strand_id
1 'polypeptide(L)'
;MRYLIVVRHASAEDPEPGRGDFERALTKKGRRQCARLRAWAEDPAALGRFGPVTAVVSAAARTRETFERGFAGTSLVAESFESVALYNGRRHVSVEDVVVELVAHDTAGRSLLVVGHNPTVREVVDVLGLGVPLSREGWFPKGGAVVLELADGRPIGTGGHRCVGFFDPTAAD
;
A
#
# COMPACT_ATOMS: atom_id res chain seq x y z
N MET A 1 -16.92 10.26 -3.76
CA MET A 1 -16.54 8.91 -3.27
C MET A 1 -15.03 8.83 -3.28
N ARG A 2 -14.40 8.45 -2.19
CA ARG A 2 -12.94 8.41 -2.00
C ARG A 2 -12.52 7.01 -1.58
N TYR A 3 -11.27 6.67 -1.83
CA TYR A 3 -10.74 5.33 -1.55
C TYR A 3 -9.41 5.43 -0.80
N LEU A 4 -9.11 4.38 -0.03
CA LEU A 4 -7.78 4.11 0.52
C LEU A 4 -7.26 2.81 -0.10
N ILE A 5 -6.18 2.91 -0.85
CA ILE A 5 -5.47 1.76 -1.41
C ILE A 5 -4.32 1.43 -0.48
N VAL A 6 -4.35 0.26 0.14
CA VAL A 6 -3.30 -0.25 1.04
C VAL A 6 -2.48 -1.27 0.30
N VAL A 7 -1.18 -1.02 0.16
CA VAL A 7 -0.26 -1.86 -0.62
C VAL A 7 0.86 -2.40 0.27
N ARG A 8 1.09 -3.71 0.25
CA ARG A 8 2.29 -4.31 0.80
C ARG A 8 3.41 -4.27 -0.23
N HIS A 9 4.63 -3.92 0.18
CA HIS A 9 5.79 -3.98 -0.72
C HIS A 9 5.94 -5.34 -1.39
N ALA A 10 6.47 -5.38 -2.60
CA ALA A 10 6.76 -6.58 -3.37
C ALA A 10 7.90 -7.40 -2.74
N SER A 11 8.16 -8.61 -3.26
CA SER A 11 9.19 -9.50 -2.74
C SER A 11 10.57 -8.84 -2.76
N ALA A 12 11.19 -8.73 -1.59
CA ALA A 12 12.51 -8.15 -1.39
C ALA A 12 13.55 -9.22 -1.05
N GLU A 13 14.82 -8.86 -1.25
CA GLU A 13 15.97 -9.69 -0.87
C GLU A 13 15.93 -10.03 0.63
N ASP A 14 16.51 -11.17 0.99
CA ASP A 14 16.64 -11.57 2.38
C ASP A 14 17.62 -10.65 3.14
N PRO A 15 17.49 -10.52 4.46
CA PRO A 15 18.47 -9.82 5.27
C PRO A 15 19.85 -10.45 5.13
N GLU A 16 20.86 -9.61 4.87
CA GLU A 16 22.26 -10.04 4.79
C GLU A 16 23.07 -9.44 5.93
N PRO A 17 24.03 -10.19 6.53
CA PRO A 17 24.96 -9.63 7.50
C PRO A 17 25.70 -8.42 6.92
N GLY A 18 25.72 -7.30 7.66
CA GLY A 18 26.42 -6.08 7.25
C GLY A 18 25.64 -5.18 6.28
N ARG A 19 24.49 -5.60 5.77
CA ARG A 19 23.59 -4.78 4.97
C ARG A 19 22.36 -4.38 5.79
N GLY A 20 22.03 -3.09 5.81
CA GLY A 20 20.87 -2.60 6.55
C GLY A 20 19.55 -3.10 5.97
N ASP A 21 18.58 -3.46 6.85
CA ASP A 21 17.23 -3.84 6.41
C ASP A 21 16.56 -2.75 5.56
N PHE A 22 16.82 -1.49 5.86
CA PHE A 22 16.30 -0.34 5.15
C PHE A 22 16.66 -0.34 3.65
N GLU A 23 17.84 -0.86 3.31
CA GLU A 23 18.41 -0.83 1.96
C GLU A 23 18.11 -2.08 1.12
N ARG A 24 17.35 -3.06 1.66
CA ARG A 24 17.01 -4.27 0.90
C ARG A 24 16.19 -3.96 -0.34
N ALA A 25 16.72 -4.31 -1.51
CA ALA A 25 16.09 -4.13 -2.80
C ALA A 25 15.04 -5.21 -3.12
N LEU A 26 14.28 -5.02 -4.18
CA LEU A 26 13.37 -6.04 -4.68
C LEU A 26 14.13 -7.17 -5.40
N THR A 27 13.63 -8.40 -5.26
CA THR A 27 14.06 -9.55 -6.06
C THR A 27 13.51 -9.47 -7.49
N LYS A 28 13.98 -10.36 -8.38
CA LYS A 28 13.37 -10.55 -9.72
C LYS A 28 11.88 -10.87 -9.62
N LYS A 29 11.47 -11.68 -8.63
CA LYS A 29 10.05 -11.98 -8.35
C LYS A 29 9.31 -10.70 -7.96
N GLY A 30 9.87 -9.88 -7.07
CA GLY A 30 9.28 -8.61 -6.68
C GLY A 30 9.06 -7.66 -7.85
N ARG A 31 10.03 -7.56 -8.75
CA ARG A 31 9.89 -6.73 -9.96
C ARG A 31 8.78 -7.23 -10.90
N ARG A 32 8.58 -8.54 -11.02
CA ARG A 32 7.42 -9.10 -11.76
C ARG A 32 6.10 -8.76 -11.09
N GLN A 33 6.04 -8.81 -9.74
CA GLN A 33 4.86 -8.36 -8.99
C GLN A 33 4.56 -6.88 -9.26
N CYS A 34 5.58 -6.02 -9.30
CA CYS A 34 5.41 -4.61 -9.65
C CYS A 34 4.91 -4.40 -11.08
N ALA A 35 5.32 -5.23 -12.04
CA ALA A 35 4.80 -5.15 -13.40
C ALA A 35 3.28 -5.42 -13.45
N ARG A 36 2.78 -6.37 -12.64
CA ARG A 36 1.33 -6.60 -12.49
C ARG A 36 0.63 -5.44 -11.79
N LEU A 37 1.21 -4.90 -10.71
CA LEU A 37 0.67 -3.70 -10.06
C LEU A 37 0.52 -2.55 -11.07
N ARG A 38 1.54 -2.36 -11.93
CA ARG A 38 1.50 -1.33 -12.96
C ARG A 38 0.38 -1.55 -13.96
N ALA A 39 0.24 -2.77 -14.46
CA ALA A 39 -0.85 -3.11 -15.36
C ALA A 39 -2.22 -2.81 -14.74
N TRP A 40 -2.44 -3.13 -13.45
CA TRP A 40 -3.68 -2.80 -12.75
C TRP A 40 -3.84 -1.30 -12.49
N ALA A 41 -2.77 -0.58 -12.21
CA ALA A 41 -2.81 0.88 -12.00
C ALA A 41 -3.15 1.65 -13.29
N GLU A 42 -2.75 1.13 -14.44
CA GLU A 42 -3.04 1.69 -15.76
C GLU A 42 -4.42 1.26 -16.32
N ASP A 43 -4.99 0.17 -15.78
CA ASP A 43 -6.30 -0.33 -16.22
C ASP A 43 -7.45 0.42 -15.51
N PRO A 44 -8.29 1.17 -16.25
CA PRO A 44 -9.45 1.86 -15.69
C PRO A 44 -10.55 0.93 -15.20
N ALA A 45 -10.49 -0.37 -15.51
CA ALA A 45 -11.39 -1.38 -14.96
C ALA A 45 -10.85 -2.04 -13.68
N ALA A 46 -9.57 -1.86 -13.38
CA ALA A 46 -8.89 -2.39 -12.19
C ALA A 46 -8.56 -1.29 -11.17
N LEU A 47 -7.30 -1.17 -10.75
CA LEU A 47 -6.87 -0.14 -9.77
C LEU A 47 -7.02 1.28 -10.31
N GLY A 48 -6.84 1.49 -11.61
CA GLY A 48 -6.92 2.81 -12.25
C GLY A 48 -8.24 3.55 -11.98
N ARG A 49 -9.35 2.82 -11.77
CA ARG A 49 -10.66 3.43 -11.48
C ARG A 49 -10.77 4.15 -10.14
N PHE A 50 -9.86 3.89 -9.21
CA PHE A 50 -9.90 4.46 -7.86
C PHE A 50 -9.09 5.75 -7.71
N GLY A 51 -8.40 6.16 -8.78
CA GLY A 51 -7.63 7.40 -8.82
C GLY A 51 -8.46 8.65 -9.16
N PRO A 52 -7.78 9.81 -9.20
CA PRO A 52 -6.38 9.99 -8.84
C PRO A 52 -6.14 9.94 -7.32
N VAL A 53 -4.98 9.44 -6.92
CA VAL A 53 -4.58 9.31 -5.51
C VAL A 53 -3.44 10.25 -5.13
N THR A 54 -3.39 10.62 -3.85
CA THR A 54 -2.17 11.06 -3.16
C THR A 54 -1.53 9.84 -2.53
N ALA A 55 -0.28 9.54 -2.87
CA ALA A 55 0.45 8.37 -2.38
C ALA A 55 1.41 8.74 -1.24
N VAL A 56 1.39 7.95 -0.15
CA VAL A 56 2.35 8.04 0.95
C VAL A 56 3.14 6.73 1.00
N VAL A 57 4.45 6.81 0.83
CA VAL A 57 5.33 5.66 0.63
C VAL A 57 6.35 5.56 1.74
N SER A 58 6.45 4.42 2.40
CA SER A 58 7.53 4.17 3.36
C SER A 58 8.89 4.32 2.68
N ALA A 59 9.83 5.01 3.34
CA ALA A 59 11.12 5.39 2.76
C ALA A 59 12.13 4.24 2.57
N ALA A 60 11.82 3.00 2.98
CA ALA A 60 12.71 1.86 2.74
C ALA A 60 12.85 1.53 1.25
N ALA A 61 14.00 1.01 0.83
CA ALA A 61 14.30 0.74 -0.59
C ALA A 61 13.23 -0.11 -1.27
N ARG A 62 12.75 -1.18 -0.62
CA ARG A 62 11.73 -2.10 -1.17
C ARG A 62 10.35 -1.46 -1.38
N THR A 63 9.95 -0.55 -0.51
CA THR A 63 8.69 0.20 -0.65
C THR A 63 8.78 1.25 -1.73
N ARG A 64 9.88 2.01 -1.78
CA ARG A 64 10.15 2.98 -2.85
C ARG A 64 10.20 2.29 -4.21
N GLU A 65 10.98 1.21 -4.35
CA GLU A 65 11.08 0.46 -5.62
C GLU A 65 9.73 -0.15 -6.02
N THR A 66 8.90 -0.60 -5.06
CA THR A 66 7.53 -1.06 -5.34
C THR A 66 6.69 0.07 -5.92
N PHE A 67 6.74 1.26 -5.32
CA PHE A 67 6.00 2.42 -5.79
C PHE A 67 6.49 2.89 -7.16
N GLU A 68 7.79 3.09 -7.33
CA GLU A 68 8.39 3.57 -8.57
C GLU A 68 8.04 2.67 -9.77
N ARG A 69 8.12 1.35 -9.59
CA ARG A 69 7.84 0.38 -10.65
C ARG A 69 6.36 0.12 -10.88
N GLY A 70 5.57 0.14 -9.81
CA GLY A 70 4.16 -0.24 -9.86
C GLY A 70 3.20 0.91 -10.11
N PHE A 71 3.55 2.14 -9.72
CA PHE A 71 2.58 3.22 -9.67
C PHE A 71 3.07 4.56 -10.24
N ALA A 72 4.34 4.90 -10.06
CA ALA A 72 4.87 6.20 -10.46
C ALA A 72 4.68 6.46 -11.96
N GLY A 73 4.17 7.66 -12.29
CA GLY A 73 3.92 8.07 -13.67
C GLY A 73 2.68 7.44 -14.32
N THR A 74 1.87 6.68 -13.57
CA THR A 74 0.55 6.23 -14.04
C THR A 74 -0.52 7.30 -13.80
N SER A 75 -1.65 7.22 -14.50
CA SER A 75 -2.79 8.12 -14.29
C SER A 75 -3.46 7.94 -12.92
N LEU A 76 -3.21 6.83 -12.24
CA LEU A 76 -3.69 6.59 -10.89
C LEU A 76 -3.08 7.57 -9.88
N VAL A 77 -1.81 7.98 -10.02
CA VAL A 77 -1.10 8.80 -9.05
C VAL A 77 -1.02 10.26 -9.47
N ALA A 78 -1.60 11.16 -8.67
CA ALA A 78 -1.49 12.62 -8.88
C ALA A 78 -0.24 13.19 -8.20
N GLU A 79 0.08 12.73 -7.00
CA GLU A 79 1.25 13.17 -6.23
C GLU A 79 1.71 12.08 -5.26
N SER A 80 2.95 12.17 -4.81
CA SER A 80 3.51 11.18 -3.88
C SER A 80 4.49 11.81 -2.90
N PHE A 81 4.54 11.24 -1.69
CA PHE A 81 5.40 11.64 -0.58
C PHE A 81 6.09 10.43 0.02
N GLU A 82 7.37 10.56 0.34
CA GLU A 82 8.09 9.56 1.12
C GLU A 82 7.98 9.86 2.62
N SER A 83 7.76 8.82 3.44
CA SER A 83 7.71 8.93 4.90
C SER A 83 8.62 7.93 5.57
N VAL A 84 9.57 8.43 6.37
CA VAL A 84 10.39 7.61 7.26
C VAL A 84 9.55 7.06 8.43
N ALA A 85 8.49 7.77 8.84
CA ALA A 85 7.60 7.36 9.91
C ALA A 85 6.86 6.05 9.61
N LEU A 86 6.69 5.71 8.33
CA LEU A 86 6.06 4.45 7.89
C LEU A 86 7.05 3.26 7.81
N TYR A 87 8.30 3.43 8.18
CA TYR A 87 9.28 2.35 8.15
C TYR A 87 9.26 1.54 9.46
N ASN A 88 8.92 0.26 9.37
CA ASN A 88 9.03 -0.72 10.45
C ASN A 88 10.50 -1.11 10.66
N GLY A 89 11.27 -0.25 11.30
CA GLY A 89 12.66 -0.49 11.67
C GLY A 89 12.78 -1.03 13.10
N ARG A 90 13.27 -0.19 14.01
CA ARG A 90 13.40 -0.55 15.45
C ARG A 90 12.09 -0.46 16.22
N ARG A 91 11.12 0.28 15.70
CA ARG A 91 9.80 0.49 16.30
C ARG A 91 8.72 -0.06 15.37
N HIS A 92 7.72 -0.73 15.95
CA HIS A 92 6.51 -1.07 15.24
C HIS A 92 5.75 0.22 14.85
N VAL A 93 5.32 0.31 13.60
CA VAL A 93 4.46 1.38 13.10
C VAL A 93 3.02 0.96 13.30
N SER A 94 2.27 1.71 14.09
CA SER A 94 0.87 1.41 14.40
C SER A 94 -0.10 1.86 13.30
N VAL A 95 -1.35 1.46 13.41
CA VAL A 95 -2.42 1.94 12.52
C VAL A 95 -2.60 3.45 12.65
N GLU A 96 -2.51 3.97 13.88
CA GLU A 96 -2.60 5.41 14.17
C GLU A 96 -1.46 6.19 13.49
N ASP A 97 -0.23 5.68 13.52
CA ASP A 97 0.91 6.30 12.82
C ASP A 97 0.61 6.42 11.30
N VAL A 98 0.05 5.36 10.70
CA VAL A 98 -0.34 5.39 9.27
C VAL A 98 -1.45 6.40 9.01
N VAL A 99 -2.47 6.44 9.86
CA VAL A 99 -3.58 7.39 9.73
C VAL A 99 -3.09 8.83 9.84
N VAL A 100 -2.19 9.12 10.78
CA VAL A 100 -1.59 10.46 10.95
C VAL A 100 -0.84 10.88 9.68
N GLU A 101 -0.03 9.99 9.10
CA GLU A 101 0.70 10.27 7.86
C GLU A 101 -0.26 10.48 6.67
N LEU A 102 -1.29 9.66 6.55
CA LEU A 102 -2.30 9.81 5.49
C LEU A 102 -3.05 11.14 5.60
N VAL A 103 -3.47 11.52 6.81
CA VAL A 103 -4.19 12.78 7.07
C VAL A 103 -3.29 13.99 6.83
N ALA A 104 -2.02 13.92 7.21
CA ALA A 104 -1.06 15.00 6.97
C ALA A 104 -0.86 15.32 5.47
N HIS A 105 -1.04 14.33 4.59
CA HIS A 105 -0.89 14.47 3.15
C HIS A 105 -2.24 14.52 2.39
N ASP A 106 -3.38 14.50 3.10
CA ASP A 106 -4.73 14.59 2.51
C ASP A 106 -5.14 16.04 2.23
N THR A 107 -4.34 16.77 1.47
CA THR A 107 -4.54 18.22 1.23
C THR A 107 -5.57 18.52 0.15
N ALA A 108 -5.81 17.60 -0.77
CA ALA A 108 -6.63 17.80 -1.96
C ALA A 108 -7.96 17.03 -1.96
N GLY A 109 -8.28 16.32 -0.86
CA GLY A 109 -9.49 15.50 -0.76
C GLY A 109 -9.58 14.36 -1.79
N ARG A 110 -8.43 13.90 -2.31
CA ARG A 110 -8.34 12.78 -3.26
C ARG A 110 -8.45 11.44 -2.56
N SER A 111 -8.56 10.37 -3.33
CA SER A 111 -8.26 9.03 -2.83
C SER A 111 -6.80 8.96 -2.35
N LEU A 112 -6.52 8.03 -1.45
CA LEU A 112 -5.20 7.87 -0.84
C LEU A 112 -4.61 6.50 -1.19
N LEU A 113 -3.29 6.43 -1.26
CA LEU A 113 -2.55 5.18 -1.41
C LEU A 113 -1.42 5.14 -0.40
N VAL A 114 -1.26 4.02 0.30
CA VAL A 114 -0.12 3.79 1.19
C VAL A 114 0.65 2.56 0.75
N VAL A 115 1.97 2.67 0.64
CA VAL A 115 2.88 1.53 0.41
C VAL A 115 3.71 1.31 1.67
N GLY A 116 3.52 0.14 2.29
CA GLY A 116 4.14 -0.16 3.57
C GLY A 116 4.53 -1.63 3.75
N HIS A 117 4.67 -2.00 5.01
CA HIS A 117 5.21 -3.28 5.45
C HIS A 117 4.21 -4.05 6.31
N ASN A 118 4.26 -5.40 6.27
CA ASN A 118 3.65 -6.20 7.33
C ASN A 118 4.50 -6.09 8.62
N PRO A 119 3.88 -6.16 9.82
CA PRO A 119 2.45 -6.41 10.02
C PRO A 119 1.55 -5.19 9.80
N THR A 120 2.07 -3.97 9.77
CA THR A 120 1.32 -2.72 9.79
C THR A 120 0.23 -2.63 8.71
N VAL A 121 0.55 -2.92 7.44
CA VAL A 121 -0.47 -2.84 6.37
C VAL A 121 -1.59 -3.86 6.57
N ARG A 122 -1.28 -5.02 7.18
CA ARG A 122 -2.30 -5.99 7.55
C ARG A 122 -3.20 -5.44 8.67
N GLU A 123 -2.61 -4.87 9.71
CA GLU A 123 -3.35 -4.25 10.82
C GLU A 123 -4.22 -3.09 10.32
N VAL A 124 -3.74 -2.27 9.40
CA VAL A 124 -4.52 -1.19 8.77
C VAL A 124 -5.79 -1.74 8.14
N VAL A 125 -5.70 -2.80 7.33
CA VAL A 125 -6.90 -3.34 6.67
C VAL A 125 -7.81 -4.10 7.63
N ASP A 126 -7.28 -4.71 8.70
CA ASP A 126 -8.08 -5.39 9.72
C ASP A 126 -8.86 -4.40 10.61
N VAL A 127 -8.25 -3.26 10.95
CA VAL A 127 -8.87 -2.23 11.80
C VAL A 127 -9.81 -1.33 11.02
N LEU A 128 -9.39 -0.90 9.82
CA LEU A 128 -10.14 0.08 9.04
C LEU A 128 -11.16 -0.56 8.10
N GLY A 129 -10.94 -1.78 7.63
CA GLY A 129 -11.72 -2.42 6.58
C GLY A 129 -12.84 -3.33 7.09
N LEU A 130 -13.89 -3.45 6.28
CA LEU A 130 -14.94 -4.45 6.42
C LEU A 130 -14.96 -5.35 5.18
N GLY A 131 -15.08 -6.67 5.40
CA GLY A 131 -15.20 -7.65 4.32
C GLY A 131 -13.92 -7.87 3.53
N VAL A 132 -12.75 -7.64 4.14
CA VAL A 132 -11.46 -7.85 3.48
C VAL A 132 -11.21 -9.35 3.30
N PRO A 133 -10.99 -9.86 2.06
CA PRO A 133 -10.88 -11.28 1.76
C PRO A 133 -9.47 -11.84 2.03
N LEU A 134 -8.84 -11.42 3.13
CA LEU A 134 -7.54 -11.95 3.54
C LEU A 134 -7.69 -13.24 4.33
N SER A 135 -6.75 -14.18 4.16
CA SER A 135 -6.77 -15.44 4.89
C SER A 135 -6.72 -15.21 6.40
N ARG A 136 -7.36 -16.13 7.17
CA ARG A 136 -7.35 -16.07 8.65
C ARG A 136 -5.94 -16.17 9.25
N GLU A 137 -4.98 -16.70 8.51
CA GLU A 137 -3.58 -16.84 8.91
C GLU A 137 -2.77 -15.53 8.86
N GLY A 138 -3.43 -14.40 8.65
CA GLY A 138 -2.77 -13.09 8.68
C GLY A 138 -1.92 -12.79 7.43
N TRP A 139 -2.12 -13.54 6.35
CA TRP A 139 -1.35 -13.36 5.14
C TRP A 139 -1.91 -12.22 4.28
N PHE A 140 -1.08 -11.19 4.06
CA PHE A 140 -1.30 -10.14 3.07
C PHE A 140 -0.22 -10.32 1.99
N PRO A 141 -0.59 -10.59 0.72
CA PRO A 141 0.38 -10.98 -0.30
C PRO A 141 1.42 -9.88 -0.56
N LYS A 142 2.68 -10.26 -0.76
CA LYS A 142 3.72 -9.32 -1.19
C LYS A 142 3.37 -8.74 -2.55
N GLY A 143 3.39 -7.43 -2.67
CA GLY A 143 2.91 -6.72 -3.85
C GLY A 143 1.38 -6.73 -3.99
N GLY A 144 0.64 -7.19 -2.99
CA GLY A 144 -0.82 -7.13 -2.99
C GLY A 144 -1.35 -5.75 -2.65
N ALA A 145 -2.60 -5.49 -3.06
CA ALA A 145 -3.31 -4.26 -2.75
C ALA A 145 -4.75 -4.54 -2.31
N VAL A 146 -5.19 -3.84 -1.27
CA VAL A 146 -6.58 -3.80 -0.81
C VAL A 146 -7.13 -2.40 -1.02
N VAL A 147 -8.35 -2.28 -1.51
CA VAL A 147 -9.04 -1.02 -1.71
C VAL A 147 -10.22 -0.91 -0.76
N LEU A 148 -10.18 0.11 0.09
CA LEU A 148 -11.26 0.46 1.01
C LEU A 148 -12.00 1.70 0.48
N GLU A 149 -13.32 1.63 0.41
CA GLU A 149 -14.17 2.79 0.12
C GLU A 149 -14.32 3.60 1.41
N LEU A 150 -13.81 4.83 1.42
CA LEU A 150 -13.90 5.72 2.56
C LEU A 150 -15.34 6.24 2.69
N ALA A 151 -15.98 5.94 3.82
CA ALA A 151 -17.34 6.38 4.09
C ALA A 151 -17.40 7.91 4.22
N ASP A 152 -18.33 8.54 3.50
CA ASP A 152 -18.50 9.99 3.47
C ASP A 152 -18.73 10.56 4.88
N GLY A 153 -18.04 11.64 5.20
CA GLY A 153 -18.13 12.34 6.48
C GLY A 153 -17.52 11.57 7.67
N ARG A 154 -16.90 10.41 7.45
CA ARG A 154 -16.26 9.62 8.50
C ARG A 154 -14.74 9.78 8.45
N PRO A 155 -14.07 10.11 9.57
CA PRO A 155 -12.61 10.15 9.62
C PRO A 155 -11.98 8.79 9.25
N ILE A 156 -10.87 8.81 8.53
CA ILE A 156 -10.19 7.58 8.05
C ILE A 156 -9.94 6.59 9.19
N GLY A 157 -9.47 7.08 10.34
CA GLY A 157 -9.09 6.25 11.49
C GLY A 157 -10.25 5.59 12.26
N THR A 158 -11.52 5.87 11.92
CA THR A 158 -12.66 5.29 12.65
C THR A 158 -13.03 3.88 12.21
N GLY A 159 -12.45 3.37 11.15
CA GLY A 159 -12.76 2.04 10.61
C GLY A 159 -14.16 1.93 9.98
N GLY A 160 -14.55 0.70 9.65
CA GLY A 160 -15.85 0.44 9.03
C GLY A 160 -15.92 0.79 7.54
N HIS A 161 -14.78 0.91 6.87
CA HIS A 161 -14.66 1.18 5.44
C HIS A 161 -14.82 -0.12 4.64
N ARG A 162 -15.72 -0.13 3.68
CA ARG A 162 -16.02 -1.34 2.90
C ARG A 162 -14.86 -1.70 1.97
N CYS A 163 -14.43 -2.96 1.98
CA CYS A 163 -13.51 -3.47 0.97
C CYS A 163 -14.22 -3.58 -0.38
N VAL A 164 -13.68 -2.92 -1.40
CA VAL A 164 -14.23 -2.88 -2.77
C VAL A 164 -13.27 -3.41 -3.81
N GLY A 165 -12.07 -3.80 -3.42
CA GLY A 165 -11.07 -4.40 -4.30
C GLY A 165 -9.98 -5.12 -3.52
N PHE A 166 -9.54 -6.26 -4.08
CA PHE A 166 -8.38 -7.02 -3.62
C PHE A 166 -7.60 -7.50 -4.83
N PHE A 167 -6.30 -7.21 -4.84
CA PHE A 167 -5.39 -7.50 -5.94
C PHE A 167 -4.22 -8.32 -5.39
N ASP A 168 -4.13 -9.56 -5.82
CA ASP A 168 -3.07 -10.50 -5.43
C ASP A 168 -2.20 -10.84 -6.63
N PRO A 169 -0.96 -10.30 -6.72
CA PRO A 169 -0.07 -10.60 -7.83
C PRO A 169 0.52 -12.00 -7.77
N THR A 170 0.26 -12.75 -6.71
CA THR A 170 0.72 -14.13 -6.53
C THR A 170 -0.35 -15.16 -6.91
N ALA A 171 -1.60 -14.73 -7.09
CA ALA A 171 -2.65 -15.60 -7.61
C ALA A 171 -2.26 -16.10 -9.00
N ALA A 172 -2.47 -17.39 -9.24
CA ALA A 172 -2.23 -17.99 -10.56
C ALA A 172 -3.11 -17.31 -11.61
N ASP A 173 -2.55 -17.13 -12.80
CA ASP A 173 -3.29 -16.70 -13.97
C ASP A 173 -4.31 -17.78 -14.38
#